data_9aacf1837a1195a5269b8fb15480cf08
#
_entry.id   9aacf1837a1195a5269b8fb15480cf08
#
_cell.length_a   1.000
_cell.length_b   1.000
_cell.length_c   1.000
_cell.angle_alpha   90.00
_cell.angle_beta   90.00
_cell.angle_gamma   90.00
#
_symmetry.space_group_name_H-M   'P 1'
#
loop_
_entity.id
_entity.type
_entity.pdbx_description
1 polymer ?
#
loop_
_entity_poly.entity_id
_entity_poly.type
_entity_poly.pdbx_seq_one_letter_code
_entity_poly.pdbx_strand_id
1 'polypeptide(L)'
;MTQLATPESRTEPVRVPERYGPRSQFVDPLGMSGTVAGQWSFLPINGAAFVMQLMHPVIGDIVGEYSVAYTDPVGRAIRSMDSVQRWYFGEDTAIEEGYRLRAQHRPLQMRNAAGKHISALDPEAYGWVIATGTITGIDSLPRSLGRPLTDADVLEIFDDSRKIAAIVQVPDGAVPWEPDAFARYYEDMLPKLIAHPGALRFLDDFAHGHPPLPPEAGPFLRAIEPALTPLGVSVNRAVYLLTVGVLRPEIREILGVTWSRREELAYRGVTAAIRQAYKVIPERVGYTPLAYYARGKARALRAMKQRDLPDFTAFQRERESAAGCP
;
A
#
# COMPACT_ATOMS: atom_id res chain seq x y z
N MET A 1 -25.21 35.02 -20.41
CA MET A 1 -25.55 33.94 -19.44
C MET A 1 -25.33 32.62 -20.17
N THR A 2 -24.14 32.08 -20.05
CA THR A 2 -23.74 30.81 -20.70
C THR A 2 -23.79 29.74 -19.61
N GLN A 3 -24.76 28.84 -19.72
CA GLN A 3 -24.86 27.67 -18.82
C GLN A 3 -23.64 26.77 -19.02
N LEU A 4 -22.87 26.61 -17.98
CA LEU A 4 -21.82 25.57 -17.87
C LEU A 4 -22.54 24.22 -17.73
N ALA A 5 -22.44 23.39 -18.76
CA ALA A 5 -22.86 22.00 -18.71
C ALA A 5 -21.99 21.24 -17.73
N THR A 6 -22.60 20.68 -16.69
CA THR A 6 -21.97 19.69 -15.80
C THR A 6 -21.62 18.44 -16.61
N PRO A 7 -20.37 17.95 -16.58
CA PRO A 7 -20.05 16.67 -17.20
C PRO A 7 -20.66 15.55 -16.34
N GLU A 8 -21.75 14.96 -16.79
CA GLU A 8 -22.18 13.64 -16.33
C GLU A 8 -21.06 12.66 -16.66
N SER A 9 -20.30 12.28 -15.64
CA SER A 9 -19.36 11.18 -15.73
C SER A 9 -20.15 9.88 -15.86
N ARG A 10 -20.49 9.49 -17.09
CA ARG A 10 -20.84 8.10 -17.39
C ARG A 10 -19.57 7.29 -17.16
N THR A 11 -19.41 6.77 -15.96
CA THR A 11 -18.49 5.66 -15.71
C THR A 11 -19.05 4.45 -16.46
N GLU A 12 -18.49 4.14 -17.63
CA GLU A 12 -18.75 2.85 -18.25
C GLU A 12 -18.47 1.77 -17.20
N PRO A 13 -19.38 0.78 -17.04
CA PRO A 13 -19.13 -0.31 -16.12
C PRO A 13 -17.82 -0.99 -16.51
N VAL A 14 -16.89 -1.09 -15.54
CA VAL A 14 -15.62 -1.79 -15.73
C VAL A 14 -15.96 -3.23 -16.08
N ARG A 15 -15.64 -3.67 -17.30
CA ARG A 15 -15.80 -5.09 -17.66
C ARG A 15 -14.78 -5.90 -16.87
N VAL A 16 -15.26 -6.55 -15.84
CA VAL A 16 -14.49 -7.49 -15.05
C VAL A 16 -14.41 -8.80 -15.85
N PRO A 17 -13.22 -9.41 -16.01
CA PRO A 17 -13.11 -10.69 -16.70
C PRO A 17 -13.97 -11.77 -16.03
N GLU A 18 -14.68 -12.57 -16.84
CA GLU A 18 -15.60 -13.62 -16.34
C GLU A 18 -14.94 -14.77 -15.55
N ARG A 19 -13.60 -14.82 -15.51
CA ARG A 19 -12.84 -15.82 -14.76
C ARG A 19 -11.80 -15.18 -13.87
N TYR A 20 -12.13 -15.11 -12.59
CA TYR A 20 -11.13 -14.94 -11.56
C TYR A 20 -10.35 -16.24 -11.41
N GLY A 21 -9.02 -16.17 -11.48
CA GLY A 21 -8.17 -17.32 -11.22
C GLY A 21 -8.33 -17.86 -9.79
N PRO A 22 -7.65 -18.95 -9.44
CA PRO A 22 -7.77 -19.55 -8.12
C PRO A 22 -7.41 -18.53 -7.01
N ARG A 23 -7.93 -18.71 -5.79
CA ARG A 23 -7.70 -17.83 -4.62
C ARG A 23 -6.23 -17.62 -4.27
N SER A 24 -5.32 -18.44 -4.80
CA SER A 24 -3.86 -18.27 -4.71
C SER A 24 -3.33 -16.99 -5.35
N GLN A 25 -4.14 -16.28 -6.14
CA GLN A 25 -3.79 -14.98 -6.73
C GLN A 25 -3.95 -13.79 -5.76
N PHE A 26 -4.55 -13.99 -4.60
CA PHE A 26 -4.72 -12.94 -3.59
C PHE A 26 -3.73 -13.10 -2.43
N VAL A 27 -3.42 -11.99 -1.77
CA VAL A 27 -2.62 -12.00 -0.54
C VAL A 27 -3.40 -12.73 0.54
N ASP A 28 -2.70 -13.58 1.32
CA ASP A 28 -3.31 -14.23 2.47
C ASP A 28 -3.49 -13.23 3.62
N PRO A 29 -4.72 -12.91 4.06
CA PRO A 29 -4.93 -11.97 5.16
C PRO A 29 -4.30 -12.41 6.50
N LEU A 30 -4.00 -13.70 6.65
CA LEU A 30 -3.37 -14.28 7.84
C LEU A 30 -1.87 -14.52 7.65
N GLY A 31 -1.33 -14.29 6.46
CA GLY A 31 0.09 -14.31 6.17
C GLY A 31 0.82 -13.14 6.85
N MET A 32 2.12 -13.10 6.71
CA MET A 32 2.97 -12.07 7.33
C MET A 32 2.67 -10.70 6.74
N SER A 33 2.69 -10.57 5.39
CA SER A 33 2.40 -9.32 4.69
C SER A 33 0.99 -8.82 5.01
N GLY A 34 -0.04 -9.70 4.92
CA GLY A 34 -1.42 -9.35 5.26
C GLY A 34 -1.60 -8.95 6.72
N THR A 35 -0.86 -9.57 7.64
CA THR A 35 -0.93 -9.20 9.06
C THR A 35 -0.42 -7.78 9.29
N VAL A 36 0.72 -7.40 8.72
CA VAL A 36 1.30 -6.06 8.93
C VAL A 36 0.54 -5.01 8.12
N ALA A 37 0.19 -5.29 6.87
CA ALA A 37 -0.56 -4.36 6.01
C ALA A 37 -1.96 -4.02 6.56
N GLY A 38 -2.55 -4.92 7.35
CA GLY A 38 -3.85 -4.69 7.99
C GLY A 38 -3.81 -3.79 9.22
N GLN A 39 -2.66 -3.53 9.81
CA GLN A 39 -2.51 -2.71 11.01
C GLN A 39 -2.57 -1.21 10.69
N TRP A 40 -3.15 -0.40 11.58
CA TRP A 40 -3.14 1.06 11.44
C TRP A 40 -1.75 1.66 11.36
N SER A 41 -0.76 1.04 12.00
CA SER A 41 0.65 1.45 11.93
C SER A 41 1.28 1.29 10.55
N PHE A 42 0.67 0.53 9.65
CA PHE A 42 1.12 0.41 8.26
C PHE A 42 0.99 1.73 7.48
N LEU A 43 0.01 2.57 7.83
CA LEU A 43 -0.23 3.85 7.16
C LEU A 43 1.03 4.75 7.11
N PRO A 44 1.63 5.14 8.26
CA PRO A 44 2.83 5.96 8.25
C PRO A 44 4.06 5.22 7.67
N ILE A 45 4.15 3.91 7.83
CA ILE A 45 5.21 3.09 7.24
C ILE A 45 5.14 3.14 5.72
N ASN A 46 3.94 3.03 5.15
CA ASN A 46 3.74 3.12 3.69
C ASN A 46 4.04 4.52 3.13
N GLY A 47 4.13 5.54 3.97
CA GLY A 47 4.65 6.85 3.60
C GLY A 47 6.07 6.80 3.00
N ALA A 48 6.91 5.85 3.43
CA ALA A 48 8.24 5.63 2.84
C ALA A 48 8.14 5.20 1.36
N ALA A 49 7.22 4.31 1.03
CA ALA A 49 6.94 3.94 -0.37
C ALA A 49 6.50 5.16 -1.18
N PHE A 50 5.60 5.98 -0.63
CA PHE A 50 5.13 7.18 -1.33
C PHE A 50 6.24 8.20 -1.56
N VAL A 51 7.14 8.41 -0.60
CA VAL A 51 8.32 9.26 -0.78
C VAL A 51 9.18 8.77 -1.94
N MET A 52 9.52 7.47 -1.96
CA MET A 52 10.31 6.87 -3.04
C MET A 52 9.60 6.96 -4.40
N GLN A 53 8.27 6.86 -4.43
CA GLN A 53 7.48 7.10 -5.65
C GLN A 53 7.66 8.52 -6.15
N LEU A 54 7.51 9.52 -5.28
CA LEU A 54 7.68 10.93 -5.64
C LEU A 54 9.08 11.29 -6.09
N MET A 55 10.11 10.53 -5.68
CA MET A 55 11.50 10.71 -6.15
C MET A 55 11.69 10.30 -7.61
N HIS A 56 10.80 9.47 -8.17
CA HIS A 56 10.84 9.14 -9.59
C HIS A 56 10.29 10.32 -10.40
N PRO A 57 11.08 10.90 -11.35
CA PRO A 57 10.72 12.16 -12.02
C PRO A 57 9.33 12.13 -12.67
N VAL A 58 8.98 11.04 -13.36
CA VAL A 58 7.68 10.91 -14.02
C VAL A 58 6.53 10.91 -12.99
N ILE A 59 6.69 10.21 -11.89
CA ILE A 59 5.66 10.14 -10.84
C ILE A 59 5.56 11.48 -10.13
N GLY A 60 6.70 12.07 -9.76
CA GLY A 60 6.75 13.37 -9.09
C GLY A 60 6.07 14.47 -9.90
N ASP A 61 6.40 14.58 -11.21
CA ASP A 61 5.80 15.55 -12.11
C ASP A 61 4.27 15.34 -12.25
N ILE A 62 3.82 14.10 -12.49
CA ILE A 62 2.40 13.76 -12.64
C ILE A 62 1.61 14.01 -11.35
N VAL A 63 2.17 13.63 -10.20
CA VAL A 63 1.54 13.90 -8.90
C VAL A 63 1.50 15.40 -8.64
N GLY A 64 2.56 16.14 -8.99
CA GLY A 64 2.61 17.59 -8.86
C GLY A 64 1.52 18.30 -9.64
N GLU A 65 1.23 17.84 -10.86
CA GLU A 65 0.26 18.47 -11.78
C GLU A 65 -1.18 18.05 -11.47
N TYR A 66 -1.44 16.75 -11.27
CA TYR A 66 -2.80 16.22 -11.27
C TYR A 66 -3.33 15.84 -9.90
N SER A 67 -2.45 15.70 -8.89
CA SER A 67 -2.89 15.20 -7.58
C SER A 67 -3.28 16.34 -6.64
N VAL A 68 -4.34 16.09 -5.88
CA VAL A 68 -4.72 16.94 -4.74
C VAL A 68 -3.84 16.68 -3.49
N ALA A 69 -2.69 16.02 -3.64
CA ALA A 69 -1.81 15.67 -2.53
C ALA A 69 -1.34 16.89 -1.72
N TYR A 70 -1.28 18.07 -2.35
CA TYR A 70 -0.84 19.31 -1.71
C TYR A 70 -1.99 20.26 -1.31
N THR A 71 -3.22 19.99 -1.73
CA THR A 71 -4.41 20.78 -1.40
C THR A 71 -5.35 20.04 -0.44
N ASP A 72 -5.38 18.70 -0.52
CA ASP A 72 -6.14 17.81 0.35
C ASP A 72 -5.27 16.58 0.70
N PRO A 73 -4.16 16.74 1.46
CA PRO A 73 -3.23 15.65 1.76
C PRO A 73 -3.89 14.51 2.56
N VAL A 74 -4.75 14.84 3.50
CA VAL A 74 -5.45 13.83 4.34
C VAL A 74 -6.44 13.03 3.51
N GLY A 75 -7.31 13.65 2.75
CA GLY A 75 -8.25 12.96 1.87
C GLY A 75 -7.53 12.14 0.79
N ARG A 76 -6.42 12.64 0.27
CA ARG A 76 -5.58 11.89 -0.68
C ARG A 76 -4.97 10.64 -0.03
N ALA A 77 -4.45 10.75 1.20
CA ALA A 77 -3.90 9.62 1.93
C ALA A 77 -4.98 8.57 2.22
N ILE A 78 -6.19 8.98 2.65
CA ILE A 78 -7.31 8.07 2.89
C ILE A 78 -7.68 7.31 1.60
N ARG A 79 -7.86 8.01 0.47
CA ARG A 79 -8.20 7.38 -0.82
C ARG A 79 -7.12 6.41 -1.30
N SER A 80 -5.84 6.77 -1.13
CA SER A 80 -4.73 5.88 -1.49
C SER A 80 -4.70 4.64 -0.63
N MET A 81 -4.95 4.83 0.67
CA MET A 81 -4.97 3.72 1.60
C MET A 81 -6.16 2.79 1.38
N ASP A 82 -7.34 3.33 1.03
CA ASP A 82 -8.49 2.52 0.64
C ASP A 82 -8.13 1.59 -0.55
N SER A 83 -7.46 2.12 -1.59
CA SER A 83 -6.98 1.31 -2.71
C SER A 83 -5.99 0.24 -2.25
N VAL A 84 -4.98 0.60 -1.44
CA VAL A 84 -3.99 -0.36 -0.93
C VAL A 84 -4.65 -1.44 -0.08
N GLN A 85 -5.59 -1.07 0.79
CA GLN A 85 -6.33 -2.04 1.60
C GLN A 85 -7.16 -3.01 0.75
N ARG A 86 -7.75 -2.54 -0.36
CA ARG A 86 -8.45 -3.41 -1.32
C ARG A 86 -7.50 -4.40 -1.99
N TRP A 87 -6.29 -3.98 -2.37
CA TRP A 87 -5.30 -4.90 -2.98
C TRP A 87 -4.94 -6.06 -2.05
N TYR A 88 -4.83 -5.79 -0.73
CA TYR A 88 -4.49 -6.81 0.25
C TYR A 88 -5.68 -7.66 0.70
N PHE A 89 -6.88 -7.09 0.81
CA PHE A 89 -8.01 -7.70 1.53
C PHE A 89 -9.31 -7.75 0.73
N GLY A 90 -9.34 -7.21 -0.48
CA GLY A 90 -10.56 -7.04 -1.26
C GLY A 90 -10.97 -8.27 -2.07
N GLU A 91 -10.11 -9.27 -2.22
CA GLU A 91 -10.34 -10.41 -3.12
C GLU A 91 -10.83 -9.92 -4.52
N ASP A 92 -12.02 -10.30 -4.96
CA ASP A 92 -12.56 -9.91 -6.27
C ASP A 92 -12.64 -8.39 -6.43
N THR A 93 -12.97 -7.65 -5.36
CA THR A 93 -13.01 -6.18 -5.39
C THR A 93 -11.61 -5.56 -5.54
N ALA A 94 -10.54 -6.30 -5.23
CA ALA A 94 -9.17 -5.85 -5.52
C ALA A 94 -8.91 -5.76 -7.02
N ILE A 95 -9.42 -6.72 -7.79
CA ILE A 95 -9.30 -6.74 -9.25
C ILE A 95 -10.08 -5.55 -9.86
N GLU A 96 -11.31 -5.33 -9.41
CA GLU A 96 -12.12 -4.18 -9.83
C GLU A 96 -11.39 -2.86 -9.56
N GLU A 97 -10.78 -2.74 -8.38
CA GLU A 97 -10.00 -1.57 -8.00
C GLU A 97 -8.76 -1.38 -8.89
N GLY A 98 -8.07 -2.47 -9.26
CA GLY A 98 -6.95 -2.43 -10.20
C GLY A 98 -7.37 -1.87 -11.56
N TYR A 99 -8.49 -2.34 -12.12
CA TYR A 99 -9.05 -1.81 -13.37
C TYR A 99 -9.48 -0.34 -13.24
N ARG A 100 -10.14 0.01 -12.14
CA ARG A 100 -10.55 1.39 -11.85
C ARG A 100 -9.36 2.33 -11.81
N LEU A 101 -8.31 1.97 -11.08
CA LEU A 101 -7.09 2.76 -10.98
C LEU A 101 -6.42 2.95 -12.34
N ARG A 102 -6.26 1.86 -13.11
CA ARG A 102 -5.65 1.94 -14.42
C ARG A 102 -6.46 2.84 -15.36
N ALA A 103 -7.79 2.74 -15.35
CA ALA A 103 -8.66 3.62 -16.11
C ALA A 103 -8.51 5.09 -15.69
N GLN A 104 -8.42 5.36 -14.39
CA GLN A 104 -8.21 6.69 -13.83
C GLN A 104 -6.84 7.29 -14.21
N HIS A 105 -5.80 6.46 -14.31
CA HIS A 105 -4.45 6.91 -14.66
C HIS A 105 -4.25 7.12 -16.18
N ARG A 106 -5.07 6.49 -17.02
CA ARG A 106 -4.94 6.60 -18.49
C ARG A 106 -4.92 8.02 -19.03
N PRO A 107 -5.78 8.97 -18.59
CA PRO A 107 -5.76 10.35 -19.09
C PRO A 107 -4.63 11.20 -18.48
N LEU A 108 -3.92 10.73 -17.46
CA LEU A 108 -2.89 11.51 -16.79
C LEU A 108 -1.59 11.48 -17.60
N GLN A 109 -1.46 12.44 -18.50
CA GLN A 109 -0.35 12.56 -19.42
C GLN A 109 0.00 14.05 -19.57
N MET A 110 1.29 14.36 -19.65
CA MET A 110 1.76 15.73 -19.80
C MET A 110 3.11 15.78 -20.52
N ARG A 111 3.56 16.97 -20.86
CA ARG A 111 4.96 17.22 -21.21
C ARG A 111 5.68 17.76 -19.99
N ASN A 112 6.79 17.12 -19.64
CA ASN A 112 7.62 17.60 -18.53
C ASN A 112 8.39 18.87 -18.93
N ALA A 113 9.14 19.43 -17.97
CA ALA A 113 9.93 20.65 -18.19
C ALA A 113 10.94 20.56 -19.36
N ALA A 114 11.40 19.34 -19.68
CA ALA A 114 12.28 19.08 -20.82
C ALA A 114 11.50 18.88 -22.17
N GLY A 115 10.18 19.07 -22.17
CA GLY A 115 9.32 18.85 -23.34
C GLY A 115 9.04 17.38 -23.68
N LYS A 116 9.55 16.41 -22.89
CA LYS A 116 9.32 14.98 -23.07
C LYS A 116 7.88 14.65 -22.66
N HIS A 117 7.18 13.88 -23.49
CA HIS A 117 5.86 13.32 -23.15
C HIS A 117 6.04 12.25 -22.07
N ILE A 118 5.28 12.37 -20.97
CA ILE A 118 5.24 11.43 -19.86
C ILE A 118 3.81 11.01 -19.55
N SER A 119 3.64 9.82 -19.01
CA SER A 119 2.33 9.22 -18.70
C SER A 119 2.36 8.54 -17.33
N ALA A 120 1.25 8.62 -16.60
CA ALA A 120 1.06 7.87 -15.36
C ALA A 120 1.04 6.34 -15.56
N LEU A 121 0.89 5.87 -16.79
CA LEU A 121 0.98 4.45 -17.15
C LEU A 121 2.32 4.09 -17.83
N ASP A 122 3.35 4.95 -17.72
CA ASP A 122 4.71 4.57 -18.10
C ASP A 122 5.09 3.27 -17.37
N PRO A 123 5.55 2.22 -18.08
CA PRO A 123 5.79 0.91 -17.48
C PRO A 123 6.77 0.93 -16.31
N GLU A 124 7.88 1.70 -16.41
CA GLU A 124 8.87 1.82 -15.36
C GLU A 124 8.29 2.55 -14.14
N ALA A 125 7.66 3.70 -14.36
CA ALA A 125 7.05 4.49 -13.30
C ALA A 125 5.92 3.72 -12.60
N TYR A 126 5.05 3.07 -13.37
CA TYR A 126 3.92 2.30 -12.84
C TYR A 126 4.37 1.07 -12.06
N GLY A 127 5.41 0.36 -12.54
CA GLY A 127 6.05 -0.74 -11.83
C GLY A 127 6.75 -0.29 -10.55
N TRP A 128 7.41 0.87 -10.58
CA TRP A 128 8.09 1.43 -9.42
C TRP A 128 7.16 1.67 -8.23
N VAL A 129 5.90 2.02 -8.48
CA VAL A 129 4.89 2.18 -7.41
C VAL A 129 4.78 0.90 -6.56
N ILE A 130 4.73 -0.27 -7.19
CA ILE A 130 4.63 -1.55 -6.45
C ILE A 130 5.99 -1.96 -5.88
N ALA A 131 7.07 -1.75 -6.63
CA ALA A 131 8.42 -2.03 -6.17
C ALA A 131 8.76 -1.28 -4.86
N THR A 132 8.35 -0.01 -4.72
CA THR A 132 8.55 0.75 -3.47
C THR A 132 7.79 0.18 -2.29
N GLY A 133 6.61 -0.39 -2.52
CA GLY A 133 5.86 -1.14 -1.50
C GLY A 133 6.62 -2.39 -1.04
N THR A 134 7.21 -3.14 -1.98
CA THR A 134 8.05 -4.31 -1.71
C THR A 134 9.28 -3.94 -0.88
N ILE A 135 10.00 -2.88 -1.29
CA ILE A 135 11.17 -2.36 -0.55
C ILE A 135 10.78 -1.98 0.87
N THR A 136 9.69 -1.20 1.01
CA THR A 136 9.17 -0.79 2.32
C THR A 136 8.80 -2.01 3.19
N GLY A 137 8.21 -3.04 2.59
CA GLY A 137 7.92 -4.31 3.27
C GLY A 137 9.19 -4.98 3.79
N ILE A 138 10.19 -5.19 2.94
CA ILE A 138 11.47 -5.80 3.30
C ILE A 138 12.14 -5.03 4.44
N ASP A 139 12.13 -3.70 4.39
CA ASP A 139 12.88 -2.85 5.33
C ASP A 139 12.12 -2.61 6.67
N SER A 140 10.78 -2.68 6.68
CA SER A 140 9.96 -2.44 7.88
C SER A 140 9.57 -3.70 8.65
N LEU A 141 9.36 -4.82 7.95
CA LEU A 141 8.88 -6.06 8.56
C LEU A 141 9.77 -6.61 9.68
N PRO A 142 11.13 -6.59 9.60
CA PRO A 142 11.98 -7.04 10.69
C PRO A 142 11.67 -6.35 12.02
N ARG A 143 11.37 -5.06 12.00
CA ARG A 143 11.03 -4.29 13.21
C ARG A 143 9.62 -4.60 13.71
N SER A 144 8.68 -4.77 12.80
CA SER A 144 7.30 -5.16 13.13
C SER A 144 7.25 -6.56 13.74
N LEU A 145 8.02 -7.49 13.21
CA LEU A 145 8.12 -8.87 13.70
C LEU A 145 9.00 -8.98 14.95
N GLY A 146 10.00 -8.09 15.11
CA GLY A 146 11.01 -8.15 16.17
C GLY A 146 12.08 -9.22 15.96
N ARG A 147 12.25 -9.68 14.73
CA ARG A 147 13.26 -10.64 14.28
C ARG A 147 13.69 -10.35 12.84
N PRO A 148 14.88 -10.80 12.42
CA PRO A 148 15.24 -10.78 11.00
C PRO A 148 14.25 -11.57 10.14
N LEU A 149 14.18 -11.24 8.86
CA LEU A 149 13.46 -12.04 7.87
C LEU A 149 14.24 -13.33 7.59
N THR A 150 13.52 -14.41 7.44
CA THR A 150 14.02 -15.67 6.89
C THR A 150 13.88 -15.66 5.37
N ASP A 151 14.52 -16.58 4.67
CA ASP A 151 14.37 -16.75 3.22
C ASP A 151 12.91 -17.00 2.84
N ALA A 152 12.18 -17.76 3.66
CA ALA A 152 10.76 -18.01 3.45
C ALA A 152 9.92 -16.73 3.57
N ASP A 153 10.25 -15.84 4.54
CA ASP A 153 9.59 -14.54 4.67
C ASP A 153 9.84 -13.65 3.44
N VAL A 154 11.08 -13.65 2.94
CA VAL A 154 11.44 -12.90 1.72
C VAL A 154 10.65 -13.40 0.52
N LEU A 155 10.59 -14.71 0.32
CA LEU A 155 9.81 -15.31 -0.76
C LEU A 155 8.31 -15.00 -0.65
N GLU A 156 7.74 -15.00 0.57
CA GLU A 156 6.34 -14.58 0.80
C GLU A 156 6.12 -13.13 0.38
N ILE A 157 7.03 -12.21 0.74
CA ILE A 157 6.93 -10.79 0.35
C ILE A 157 6.92 -10.64 -1.18
N PHE A 158 7.81 -11.34 -1.89
CA PHE A 158 7.88 -11.28 -3.34
C PHE A 158 6.66 -11.89 -4.03
N ASP A 159 6.16 -13.02 -3.52
CA ASP A 159 4.95 -13.65 -4.04
C ASP A 159 3.72 -12.74 -3.86
N ASP A 160 3.58 -12.12 -2.69
CA ASP A 160 2.49 -11.18 -2.41
C ASP A 160 2.62 -9.90 -3.26
N SER A 161 3.84 -9.39 -3.45
CA SER A 161 4.10 -8.24 -4.33
C SER A 161 3.74 -8.55 -5.78
N ARG A 162 4.07 -9.74 -6.27
CA ARG A 162 3.71 -10.22 -7.61
C ARG A 162 2.19 -10.31 -7.78
N LYS A 163 1.46 -10.82 -6.77
CA LYS A 163 -0.01 -10.85 -6.77
C LYS A 163 -0.60 -9.45 -6.86
N ILE A 164 -0.09 -8.51 -6.05
CA ILE A 164 -0.54 -7.10 -6.08
C ILE A 164 -0.23 -6.47 -7.43
N ALA A 165 0.98 -6.70 -7.99
CA ALA A 165 1.36 -6.20 -9.30
C ALA A 165 0.40 -6.69 -10.41
N ALA A 166 -0.01 -7.97 -10.35
CA ALA A 166 -0.99 -8.54 -11.27
C ALA A 166 -2.39 -7.89 -11.09
N ILE A 167 -2.83 -7.67 -9.85
CA ILE A 167 -4.10 -6.99 -9.53
C ILE A 167 -4.14 -5.59 -10.15
N VAL A 168 -3.08 -4.81 -9.99
CA VAL A 168 -3.01 -3.43 -10.52
C VAL A 168 -2.53 -3.36 -11.97
N GLN A 169 -2.30 -4.51 -12.59
CA GLN A 169 -1.92 -4.66 -14.01
C GLN A 169 -0.59 -3.96 -14.34
N VAL A 170 0.42 -4.15 -13.50
CA VAL A 170 1.80 -3.79 -13.85
C VAL A 170 2.19 -4.56 -15.11
N PRO A 171 2.75 -3.90 -16.14
CA PRO A 171 3.18 -4.60 -17.36
C PRO A 171 4.20 -5.69 -17.06
N ASP A 172 4.09 -6.82 -17.78
CA ASP A 172 5.05 -7.92 -17.68
C ASP A 172 6.47 -7.42 -17.93
N GLY A 173 7.41 -7.86 -17.12
CA GLY A 173 8.82 -7.48 -17.21
C GLY A 173 9.17 -6.08 -16.74
N ALA A 174 8.20 -5.24 -16.32
CA ALA A 174 8.48 -3.92 -15.76
C ALA A 174 9.22 -3.99 -14.41
N VAL A 175 8.96 -5.04 -13.62
CA VAL A 175 9.62 -5.31 -12.34
C VAL A 175 9.96 -6.79 -12.26
N PRO A 176 11.21 -7.19 -11.96
CA PRO A 176 11.53 -8.58 -11.67
C PRO A 176 11.09 -8.94 -10.25
N TRP A 177 10.45 -10.09 -10.08
CA TRP A 177 9.94 -10.55 -8.79
C TRP A 177 10.79 -11.67 -8.15
N GLU A 178 12.01 -11.88 -8.65
CA GLU A 178 12.99 -12.75 -8.01
C GLU A 178 13.94 -11.91 -7.14
N PRO A 179 14.25 -12.30 -5.89
CA PRO A 179 14.99 -11.47 -4.94
C PRO A 179 16.29 -10.87 -5.48
N ASP A 180 17.15 -11.68 -6.11
CA ASP A 180 18.43 -11.21 -6.65
C ASP A 180 18.27 -10.29 -7.87
N ALA A 181 17.30 -10.58 -8.73
CA ALA A 181 16.99 -9.73 -9.87
C ALA A 181 16.37 -8.39 -9.42
N PHE A 182 15.53 -8.45 -8.39
CA PHE A 182 14.93 -7.25 -7.81
C PHE A 182 15.98 -6.37 -7.11
N ALA A 183 16.97 -6.96 -6.44
CA ALA A 183 18.06 -6.19 -5.84
C ALA A 183 18.82 -5.39 -6.91
N ARG A 184 19.17 -6.01 -8.03
CA ARG A 184 19.80 -5.32 -9.17
C ARG A 184 18.88 -4.24 -9.76
N TYR A 185 17.60 -4.54 -9.94
CA TYR A 185 16.61 -3.56 -10.39
C TYR A 185 16.56 -2.34 -9.48
N TYR A 186 16.58 -2.54 -8.15
CA TYR A 186 16.63 -1.43 -7.20
C TYR A 186 17.90 -0.57 -7.38
N GLU A 187 19.06 -1.19 -7.52
CA GLU A 187 20.32 -0.49 -7.77
C GLU A 187 20.29 0.30 -9.09
N ASP A 188 19.70 -0.26 -10.15
CA ASP A 188 19.53 0.40 -11.44
C ASP A 188 18.55 1.59 -11.38
N MET A 189 17.62 1.58 -10.42
CA MET A 189 16.69 2.69 -10.21
C MET A 189 17.30 3.86 -9.43
N LEU A 190 18.25 3.61 -8.50
CA LEU A 190 18.83 4.66 -7.66
C LEU A 190 19.33 5.90 -8.45
N PRO A 191 20.12 5.76 -9.55
CA PRO A 191 20.60 6.91 -10.31
C PRO A 191 19.50 7.67 -11.06
N LYS A 192 18.29 7.12 -11.17
CA LYS A 192 17.13 7.77 -11.81
C LYS A 192 16.30 8.59 -10.82
N LEU A 193 16.47 8.33 -9.52
CA LEU A 193 15.75 9.03 -8.46
C LEU A 193 16.37 10.39 -8.19
N ILE A 194 15.54 11.36 -7.90
CA ILE A 194 15.96 12.74 -7.57
C ILE A 194 15.29 13.21 -6.28
N ALA A 195 15.88 14.23 -5.65
CA ALA A 195 15.23 15.00 -4.58
C ALA A 195 14.08 15.83 -5.17
N HIS A 196 13.04 15.16 -5.67
CA HIS A 196 11.92 15.82 -6.33
C HIS A 196 11.23 16.78 -5.35
N PRO A 197 10.85 18.02 -5.77
CA PRO A 197 10.19 19.00 -4.89
C PRO A 197 8.96 18.44 -4.18
N GLY A 198 8.21 17.57 -4.84
CA GLY A 198 7.04 16.89 -4.26
C GLY A 198 7.40 15.97 -3.09
N ALA A 199 8.51 15.23 -3.18
CA ALA A 199 8.97 14.36 -2.09
C ALA A 199 9.46 15.19 -0.89
N LEU A 200 10.22 16.25 -1.16
CA LEU A 200 10.72 17.16 -0.11
C LEU A 200 9.58 17.86 0.62
N ARG A 201 8.59 18.38 -0.12
CA ARG A 201 7.40 19.01 0.46
C ARG A 201 6.61 18.03 1.32
N PHE A 202 6.39 16.81 0.85
CA PHE A 202 5.69 15.78 1.62
C PHE A 202 6.40 15.50 2.96
N LEU A 203 7.73 15.38 2.96
CA LEU A 203 8.50 15.18 4.18
C LEU A 203 8.47 16.40 5.11
N ASP A 204 8.53 17.61 4.55
CA ASP A 204 8.47 18.87 5.31
C ASP A 204 7.12 19.05 6.02
N ASP A 205 6.03 18.72 5.35
CA ASP A 205 4.67 18.73 5.89
C ASP A 205 4.55 17.84 7.15
N PHE A 206 5.24 16.70 7.19
CA PHE A 206 5.28 15.84 8.38
C PHE A 206 6.34 16.24 9.41
N ALA A 207 7.43 16.87 8.98
CA ALA A 207 8.47 17.32 9.89
C ALA A 207 8.03 18.54 10.71
N HIS A 208 7.34 19.48 10.09
CA HIS A 208 7.08 20.82 10.64
C HIS A 208 5.60 21.24 10.57
N GLY A 209 4.80 20.58 9.75
CA GLY A 209 3.41 20.95 9.50
C GLY A 209 2.42 20.35 10.49
N HIS A 210 1.22 20.94 10.47
CA HIS A 210 0.01 20.28 10.93
C HIS A 210 -0.76 19.85 9.70
N PRO A 211 -1.21 18.58 9.59
CA PRO A 211 -2.16 18.28 8.54
C PRO A 211 -3.38 19.20 8.76
N PRO A 212 -3.77 19.98 7.76
CA PRO A 212 -4.98 20.80 7.88
C PRO A 212 -6.15 19.87 8.18
N LEU A 213 -7.07 20.33 9.02
CA LEU A 213 -8.32 19.62 9.21
C LEU A 213 -9.01 19.46 7.85
N PRO A 214 -9.64 18.28 7.59
CA PRO A 214 -10.35 18.07 6.35
C PRO A 214 -11.40 19.17 6.14
N PRO A 215 -11.70 19.56 4.89
CA PRO A 215 -12.70 20.61 4.59
C PRO A 215 -14.07 20.35 5.23
N GLU A 216 -14.40 19.08 5.44
CA GLU A 216 -15.65 18.61 6.08
C GLU A 216 -15.60 18.64 7.62
N ALA A 217 -14.46 19.01 8.21
CA ALA A 217 -14.36 19.12 9.67
C ALA A 217 -15.39 20.12 10.20
N GLY A 218 -16.26 19.59 11.04
CA GLY A 218 -17.35 20.38 11.64
C GLY A 218 -16.84 21.53 12.52
N PRO A 219 -17.68 22.54 12.82
CA PRO A 219 -17.29 23.71 13.58
C PRO A 219 -16.71 23.36 14.96
N PHE A 220 -17.15 22.27 15.58
CA PHE A 220 -16.62 21.80 16.86
C PHE A 220 -15.14 21.41 16.77
N LEU A 221 -14.75 20.61 15.74
CA LEU A 221 -13.35 20.18 15.55
C LEU A 221 -12.46 21.39 15.27
N ARG A 222 -12.93 22.35 14.46
CA ARG A 222 -12.20 23.60 14.20
C ARG A 222 -12.03 24.45 15.46
N ALA A 223 -13.03 24.49 16.34
CA ALA A 223 -12.95 25.24 17.59
C ALA A 223 -11.93 24.65 18.58
N ILE A 224 -11.76 23.33 18.59
CA ILE A 224 -10.81 22.65 19.50
C ILE A 224 -9.44 22.40 18.85
N GLU A 225 -9.25 22.70 17.55
CA GLU A 225 -8.00 22.53 16.82
C GLU A 225 -6.78 23.13 17.55
N PRO A 226 -6.83 24.36 18.08
CA PRO A 226 -5.69 24.93 18.81
C PRO A 226 -5.28 24.12 20.03
N ALA A 227 -6.24 23.49 20.71
CA ALA A 227 -5.96 22.64 21.87
C ALA A 227 -5.40 21.26 21.46
N LEU A 228 -5.72 20.78 20.26
CA LEU A 228 -5.20 19.54 19.70
C LEU A 228 -3.84 19.69 19.00
N THR A 229 -3.42 20.92 18.73
CA THR A 229 -2.17 21.26 18.05
C THR A 229 -0.93 20.54 18.63
N PRO A 230 -0.65 20.54 19.95
CA PRO A 230 0.50 19.85 20.52
C PRO A 230 0.47 18.34 20.28
N LEU A 231 -0.73 17.73 20.34
CA LEU A 231 -0.91 16.31 20.03
C LEU A 231 -0.67 16.03 18.55
N GLY A 232 -1.17 16.90 17.68
CA GLY A 232 -0.94 16.83 16.22
C GLY A 232 0.53 16.90 15.87
N VAL A 233 1.30 17.80 16.47
CA VAL A 233 2.77 17.88 16.30
C VAL A 233 3.44 16.56 16.69
N SER A 234 3.05 15.99 17.82
CA SER A 234 3.62 14.72 18.31
C SER A 234 3.29 13.55 17.37
N VAL A 235 2.04 13.51 16.85
CA VAL A 235 1.61 12.50 15.88
C VAL A 235 2.39 12.67 14.56
N ASN A 236 2.50 13.88 14.04
CA ASN A 236 3.26 14.15 12.81
C ASN A 236 4.74 13.78 12.96
N ARG A 237 5.33 14.08 14.11
CA ARG A 237 6.71 13.66 14.39
C ARG A 237 6.86 12.14 14.42
N ALA A 238 5.90 11.41 14.96
CA ALA A 238 5.88 9.95 14.94
C ALA A 238 5.71 9.42 13.50
N VAL A 239 4.82 10.02 12.70
CA VAL A 239 4.66 9.69 11.27
C VAL A 239 5.95 9.93 10.51
N TYR A 240 6.60 11.09 10.70
CA TYR A 240 7.90 11.40 10.11
C TYR A 240 8.96 10.34 10.48
N LEU A 241 9.09 9.99 11.76
CA LEU A 241 10.03 8.98 12.23
C LEU A 241 9.76 7.61 11.61
N LEU A 242 8.49 7.21 11.50
CA LEU A 242 8.10 5.93 10.90
C LEU A 242 8.33 5.93 9.38
N THR A 243 8.08 7.06 8.70
CA THR A 243 8.32 7.20 7.26
C THR A 243 9.81 7.21 6.94
N VAL A 244 10.58 8.13 7.55
CA VAL A 244 12.00 8.34 7.24
C VAL A 244 12.88 7.21 7.79
N GLY A 245 12.50 6.64 8.94
CA GLY A 245 13.24 5.55 9.56
C GLY A 245 13.25 4.25 8.74
N VAL A 246 12.25 4.05 7.88
CA VAL A 246 12.19 2.91 6.93
C VAL A 246 13.06 3.17 5.70
N LEU A 247 13.22 4.44 5.28
CA LEU A 247 14.02 4.76 4.10
C LEU A 247 15.47 4.31 4.29
N ARG A 248 16.02 3.69 3.25
CA ARG A 248 17.43 3.29 3.21
C ARG A 248 18.36 4.51 3.22
N PRO A 249 19.61 4.35 3.69
CA PRO A 249 20.57 5.46 3.76
C PRO A 249 20.76 6.20 2.44
N GLU A 250 20.89 5.48 1.33
CA GLU A 250 21.07 6.04 -0.01
C GLU A 250 19.86 6.88 -0.47
N ILE A 251 18.64 6.47 -0.11
CA ILE A 251 17.43 7.26 -0.39
C ILE A 251 17.42 8.55 0.42
N ARG A 252 17.80 8.49 1.70
CA ARG A 252 17.93 9.68 2.55
C ARG A 252 19.01 10.62 2.04
N GLU A 253 20.12 10.08 1.54
CA GLU A 253 21.21 10.85 0.95
C GLU A 253 20.75 11.61 -0.29
N ILE A 254 20.07 10.96 -1.24
CA ILE A 254 19.49 11.61 -2.43
C ILE A 254 18.53 12.74 -2.01
N LEU A 255 17.73 12.53 -0.96
CA LEU A 255 16.80 13.54 -0.45
C LEU A 255 17.47 14.66 0.35
N GLY A 256 18.76 14.54 0.69
CA GLY A 256 19.44 15.47 1.59
C GLY A 256 18.93 15.42 3.04
N VAL A 257 18.27 14.31 3.44
CA VAL A 257 17.73 14.14 4.78
C VAL A 257 18.80 13.63 5.72
N THR A 258 19.10 14.40 6.76
CA THR A 258 19.98 13.97 7.85
C THR A 258 19.21 13.03 8.80
N TRP A 259 19.87 11.95 9.22
CA TRP A 259 19.29 11.00 10.18
C TRP A 259 20.25 10.79 11.36
N SER A 260 19.92 11.40 12.47
CA SER A 260 20.75 11.38 13.67
C SER A 260 20.60 10.09 14.47
N ARG A 261 21.60 9.80 15.32
CA ARG A 261 21.51 8.69 16.29
C ARG A 261 20.30 8.82 17.23
N ARG A 262 19.87 10.03 17.55
CA ARG A 262 18.68 10.27 18.38
C ARG A 262 17.41 9.85 17.65
N GLU A 263 17.29 10.16 16.36
CA GLU A 263 16.16 9.77 15.54
C GLU A 263 16.11 8.25 15.35
N GLU A 264 17.24 7.63 15.12
CA GLU A 264 17.33 6.16 15.05
C GLU A 264 16.87 5.50 16.35
N LEU A 265 17.29 6.01 17.51
CA LEU A 265 16.83 5.49 18.81
C LEU A 265 15.34 5.72 19.03
N ALA A 266 14.83 6.90 18.66
CA ALA A 266 13.41 7.22 18.75
C ALA A 266 12.58 6.31 17.81
N TYR A 267 13.03 6.10 16.58
CA TYR A 267 12.40 5.18 15.63
C TYR A 267 12.35 3.74 16.16
N ARG A 268 13.46 3.25 16.73
CA ARG A 268 13.50 1.93 17.37
C ARG A 268 12.55 1.84 18.57
N GLY A 269 12.49 2.87 19.38
CA GLY A 269 11.57 2.95 20.53
C GLY A 269 10.10 2.92 20.08
N VAL A 270 9.72 3.75 19.10
CA VAL A 270 8.35 3.81 18.57
C VAL A 270 7.94 2.49 17.93
N THR A 271 8.79 1.89 17.10
CA THR A 271 8.47 0.61 16.45
C THR A 271 8.38 -0.53 17.46
N ALA A 272 9.23 -0.55 18.50
CA ALA A 272 9.13 -1.52 19.59
C ALA A 272 7.85 -1.35 20.40
N ALA A 273 7.45 -0.11 20.71
CA ALA A 273 6.20 0.18 21.41
C ALA A 273 4.97 -0.26 20.60
N ILE A 274 4.94 0.06 19.30
CA ILE A 274 3.89 -0.40 18.39
C ILE A 274 3.81 -1.92 18.40
N ARG A 275 4.92 -2.62 18.22
CA ARG A 275 4.96 -4.08 18.25
C ARG A 275 4.42 -4.67 19.56
N GLN A 276 4.77 -4.08 20.71
CA GLN A 276 4.25 -4.56 22.00
C GLN A 276 2.74 -4.25 22.14
N ALA A 277 2.29 -3.08 21.67
CA ALA A 277 0.89 -2.71 21.70
C ALA A 277 0.02 -3.71 20.91
N TYR A 278 0.47 -4.16 19.73
CA TYR A 278 -0.25 -5.15 18.92
C TYR A 278 -0.35 -6.56 19.55
N LYS A 279 0.39 -6.84 20.61
CA LYS A 279 0.22 -8.10 21.36
C LYS A 279 -1.00 -8.07 22.29
N VAL A 280 -1.49 -6.89 22.65
CA VAL A 280 -2.57 -6.71 23.63
C VAL A 280 -3.79 -5.97 23.08
N ILE A 281 -3.63 -5.20 22.01
CA ILE A 281 -4.74 -4.51 21.36
C ILE A 281 -5.63 -5.54 20.64
N PRO A 282 -6.95 -5.55 20.92
CA PRO A 282 -7.88 -6.41 20.20
C PRO A 282 -7.83 -6.12 18.69
N GLU A 283 -7.87 -7.17 17.85
CA GLU A 283 -7.83 -7.02 16.38
C GLU A 283 -8.88 -6.02 15.85
N ARG A 284 -10.07 -6.00 16.45
CA ARG A 284 -11.13 -5.05 16.04
C ARG A 284 -10.71 -3.59 16.12
N VAL A 285 -9.78 -3.25 17.00
CA VAL A 285 -9.28 -1.89 17.21
C VAL A 285 -7.96 -1.66 16.49
N GLY A 286 -7.07 -2.67 16.51
CA GLY A 286 -5.72 -2.58 15.95
C GLY A 286 -5.65 -2.68 14.42
N TYR A 287 -6.65 -3.27 13.79
CA TYR A 287 -6.67 -3.49 12.34
C TYR A 287 -7.66 -2.55 11.64
N THR A 288 -7.38 -2.26 10.39
CA THR A 288 -8.35 -1.57 9.53
C THR A 288 -9.61 -2.42 9.38
N PRO A 289 -10.78 -1.81 9.16
CA PRO A 289 -12.04 -2.55 9.09
C PRO A 289 -12.00 -3.68 8.04
N LEU A 290 -11.50 -3.40 6.84
CA LEU A 290 -11.44 -4.40 5.77
C LEU A 290 -10.52 -5.56 6.14
N ALA A 291 -9.34 -5.27 6.71
CA ALA A 291 -8.43 -6.31 7.19
C ALA A 291 -9.03 -7.15 8.31
N TYR A 292 -9.71 -6.53 9.27
CA TYR A 292 -10.37 -7.26 10.36
C TYR A 292 -11.38 -8.29 9.84
N TYR A 293 -12.25 -7.90 8.91
CA TYR A 293 -13.25 -8.80 8.32
C TYR A 293 -12.62 -9.87 7.43
N ALA A 294 -11.63 -9.51 6.60
CA ALA A 294 -10.92 -10.47 5.75
C ALA A 294 -10.19 -11.55 6.58
N ARG A 295 -9.54 -11.15 7.67
CA ARG A 295 -8.87 -12.07 8.61
C ARG A 295 -9.88 -13.00 9.30
N GLY A 296 -11.02 -12.47 9.73
CA GLY A 296 -12.11 -13.26 10.30
C GLY A 296 -12.63 -14.32 9.33
N LYS A 297 -12.90 -13.91 8.08
CA LYS A 297 -13.32 -14.80 6.99
C LYS A 297 -12.27 -15.88 6.71
N ALA A 298 -11.00 -15.50 6.61
CA ALA A 298 -9.91 -16.45 6.33
C ALA A 298 -9.77 -17.49 7.44
N ARG A 299 -9.88 -17.10 8.73
CA ARG A 299 -9.89 -18.05 9.86
C ARG A 299 -11.07 -19.01 9.80
N ALA A 300 -12.26 -18.49 9.54
CA ALA A 300 -13.46 -19.32 9.41
C ALA A 300 -13.32 -20.36 8.31
N LEU A 301 -12.84 -19.95 7.13
CA LEU A 301 -12.61 -20.86 6.00
C LEU A 301 -11.55 -21.92 6.30
N ARG A 302 -10.44 -21.56 7.01
CA ARG A 302 -9.43 -22.53 7.44
C ARG A 302 -10.00 -23.54 8.43
N ALA A 303 -10.80 -23.09 9.40
CA ALA A 303 -11.45 -23.96 10.37
C ALA A 303 -12.44 -24.92 9.70
N MET A 304 -13.15 -24.49 8.65
CA MET A 304 -14.03 -25.36 7.87
C MET A 304 -13.26 -26.44 7.09
N LYS A 305 -12.11 -26.08 6.49
CA LYS A 305 -11.24 -27.05 5.79
C LYS A 305 -10.63 -28.09 6.72
N GLN A 306 -10.42 -27.76 7.98
CA GLN A 306 -9.86 -28.68 8.99
C GLN A 306 -10.91 -29.66 9.55
N ARG A 307 -12.20 -29.39 9.32
CA ARG A 307 -13.25 -30.35 9.62
C ARG A 307 -13.27 -31.34 8.47
N ASP A 308 -13.00 -32.62 8.76
CA ASP A 308 -13.21 -33.71 7.83
C ASP A 308 -14.73 -33.82 7.51
N LEU A 309 -15.16 -32.98 6.60
CA LEU A 309 -16.49 -33.11 6.03
C LEU A 309 -16.41 -34.27 5.04
N PRO A 310 -17.32 -35.27 5.13
CA PRO A 310 -17.31 -36.39 4.22
C PRO A 310 -17.38 -35.86 2.78
N ASP A 311 -16.45 -36.34 1.96
CA ASP A 311 -16.44 -36.03 0.53
C ASP A 311 -17.68 -36.68 -0.11
N PHE A 312 -18.64 -35.86 -0.49
CA PHE A 312 -19.86 -36.34 -1.17
C PHE A 312 -19.55 -37.12 -2.47
N THR A 313 -18.41 -36.83 -3.11
CA THR A 313 -17.95 -37.57 -4.30
C THR A 313 -17.43 -38.97 -3.93
N ALA A 314 -16.81 -39.14 -2.76
CA ALA A 314 -16.48 -40.47 -2.24
C ALA A 314 -17.72 -41.28 -1.91
N PHE A 315 -18.73 -40.66 -1.27
CA PHE A 315 -19.99 -41.27 -0.98
C PHE A 315 -20.80 -41.67 -2.25
N GLN A 316 -20.76 -40.85 -3.30
CA GLN A 316 -21.35 -41.19 -4.59
C GLN A 316 -20.64 -42.40 -5.25
N ARG A 317 -19.30 -42.41 -5.25
CA ARG A 317 -18.50 -43.53 -5.79
C ARG A 317 -18.76 -44.84 -5.04
N GLU A 318 -18.90 -44.80 -3.72
CA GLU A 318 -19.28 -45.99 -2.93
C GLU A 318 -20.67 -46.50 -3.29
N ARG A 319 -21.64 -45.61 -3.49
CA ARG A 319 -22.99 -45.98 -3.92
C ARG A 319 -23.00 -46.56 -5.34
N GLU A 320 -22.26 -45.99 -6.27
CA GLU A 320 -22.14 -46.48 -7.64
C GLU A 320 -21.43 -47.84 -7.69
N SER A 321 -20.41 -48.05 -6.87
CA SER A 321 -19.74 -49.35 -6.75
C SER A 321 -20.61 -50.41 -6.07
N ALA A 322 -21.43 -50.00 -5.10
CA ALA A 322 -22.39 -50.91 -4.45
C ALA A 322 -23.61 -51.23 -5.34
N ALA A 323 -24.01 -50.34 -6.23
CA ALA A 323 -25.09 -50.53 -7.18
C ALA A 323 -24.71 -51.34 -8.43
N GLY A 324 -23.39 -51.48 -8.69
CA GLY A 324 -22.84 -52.22 -9.82
C GLY A 324 -22.43 -53.66 -9.53
N CYS A 325 -22.79 -54.26 -8.38
CA CYS A 325 -22.57 -55.65 -8.09
C CYS A 325 -23.83 -56.44 -8.46
N PRO A 326 -23.82 -57.30 -9.50
CA PRO A 326 -24.99 -58.14 -9.90
C PRO A 326 -25.33 -59.22 -8.87
#